data_bc9f9ea2a879764060e9975457efd99a
#
_entry.id   bc9f9ea2a879764060e9975457efd99a
#
_cell.length_a   1.000
_cell.length_b   1.000
_cell.length_c   1.000
_cell.angle_alpha   90.00
_cell.angle_beta   90.00
_cell.angle_gamma   90.00
#
_symmetry.space_group_name_H-M   'P 1'
#
loop_
_entity.id
_entity.type
_entity.pdbx_description
1 polymer ?
#
loop_
_entity_poly.entity_id
_entity_poly.type
_entity_poly.pdbx_seq_one_letter_code
_entity_poly.pdbx_strand_id
1 'polypeptide(L)'
;DVIYSNDRFLQIMKVLEPGEPIIGNALIVLFIIFTYNFIQHKRKKKTIPSEVQTILYKNFYSAITIVEKELIQTIFQCQMNNEQISIKMINKIIGVQQKDILTQNKSRSDHFLRINQKFKLATRSKELLIIKQREETDKRQFNYNINPQFLKQMEGLVLNNQ
;
A
#
# COMPACT_ATOMS: atom_id res chain seq x y z
N ASP A 1 12.54 -15.96 9.76
CA ASP A 1 12.95 -14.61 10.20
C ASP A 1 12.92 -14.42 11.74
N VAL A 2 12.44 -15.42 12.50
CA VAL A 2 12.40 -15.39 13.97
C VAL A 2 13.69 -15.94 14.61
N ILE A 3 14.46 -16.69 13.86
CA ILE A 3 15.66 -17.41 14.36
C ILE A 3 16.88 -16.47 14.54
N TYR A 4 17.00 -15.41 13.72
CA TYR A 4 18.11 -14.44 13.82
C TYR A 4 18.07 -13.51 15.04
N SER A 5 16.94 -13.41 15.70
CA SER A 5 16.77 -12.56 16.91
C SER A 5 17.40 -13.19 18.16
N ASN A 6 17.44 -14.52 18.24
CA ASN A 6 17.91 -15.24 19.44
C ASN A 6 19.43 -15.23 19.60
N ASP A 7 20.19 -15.29 18.50
CA ASP A 7 21.66 -15.35 18.58
C ASP A 7 22.29 -14.03 19.05
N ARG A 8 21.70 -12.90 18.67
CA ARG A 8 22.17 -11.59 19.18
C ARG A 8 21.86 -11.39 20.67
N PHE A 9 20.74 -11.93 21.14
CA PHE A 9 20.38 -11.85 22.56
C PHE A 9 21.34 -12.65 23.43
N LEU A 10 21.73 -13.84 22.97
CA LEU A 10 22.70 -14.69 23.66
C LEU A 10 24.13 -14.10 23.65
N GLN A 11 24.50 -13.34 22.61
CA GLN A 11 25.79 -12.64 22.59
C GLN A 11 25.86 -11.49 23.58
N ILE A 12 24.77 -10.75 23.79
CA ILE A 12 24.71 -9.65 24.78
C ILE A 12 24.84 -10.22 26.21
N MET A 13 24.25 -11.39 26.47
CA MET A 13 24.35 -12.04 27.81
C MET A 13 25.72 -12.58 28.12
N LYS A 14 26.60 -12.84 27.16
CA LYS A 14 27.99 -13.31 27.38
C LYS A 14 28.99 -12.21 27.75
N VAL A 15 28.63 -10.95 27.58
CA VAL A 15 29.51 -9.79 27.87
C VAL A 15 29.39 -9.31 29.34
N LEU A 16 28.41 -9.85 30.07
CA LEU A 16 28.25 -9.50 31.50
C LEU A 16 29.20 -10.34 32.34
N GLU A 17 30.37 -9.79 32.67
CA GLU A 17 31.33 -10.42 33.57
C GLU A 17 30.73 -10.60 34.98
N PRO A 18 31.04 -11.76 35.65
CA PRO A 18 30.57 -12.02 37.01
C PRO A 18 31.42 -11.22 38.03
N GLY A 19 30.95 -10.04 38.38
CA GLY A 19 31.64 -9.20 39.36
C GLY A 19 31.00 -7.87 39.70
N GLU A 20 30.10 -7.39 38.83
CA GLU A 20 29.39 -6.14 39.06
C GLU A 20 28.05 -6.35 39.80
N PRO A 21 27.52 -5.36 40.53
CA PRO A 21 26.33 -5.55 41.36
C PRO A 21 25.14 -6.04 40.53
N ILE A 22 24.72 -7.28 40.81
CA ILE A 22 23.66 -8.05 40.14
C ILE A 22 22.40 -7.23 39.95
N ILE A 23 22.14 -6.26 40.81
CA ILE A 23 20.98 -5.36 40.80
C ILE A 23 21.00 -4.39 39.58
N GLY A 24 22.17 -3.83 39.25
CA GLY A 24 22.31 -2.90 38.12
C GLY A 24 22.06 -3.58 36.76
N ASN A 25 22.61 -4.78 36.61
CA ASN A 25 22.46 -5.55 35.37
C ASN A 25 21.03 -6.05 35.17
N ALA A 26 20.33 -6.44 36.25
CA ALA A 26 18.92 -6.81 36.17
C ALA A 26 18.02 -5.66 35.75
N LEU A 27 18.27 -4.43 36.20
CA LEU A 27 17.50 -3.23 35.78
C LEU A 27 17.74 -2.89 34.32
N ILE A 28 18.94 -3.03 33.81
CA ILE A 28 19.25 -2.80 32.39
C ILE A 28 18.50 -3.81 31.50
N VAL A 29 18.50 -5.09 31.87
CA VAL A 29 17.78 -6.14 31.14
C VAL A 29 16.28 -5.89 31.17
N LEU A 30 15.70 -5.51 32.30
CA LEU A 30 14.28 -5.16 32.42
C LEU A 30 13.94 -3.94 31.57
N PHE A 31 14.79 -2.91 31.50
CA PHE A 31 14.59 -1.73 30.68
C PHE A 31 14.63 -2.08 29.18
N ILE A 32 15.54 -2.96 28.75
CA ILE A 32 15.61 -3.44 27.36
C ILE A 32 14.34 -4.23 27.00
N ILE A 33 13.88 -5.12 27.87
CA ILE A 33 12.64 -5.89 27.66
C ILE A 33 11.43 -4.96 27.60
N PHE A 34 11.36 -3.98 28.50
CA PHE A 34 10.27 -3.00 28.53
C PHE A 34 10.24 -2.14 27.26
N THR A 35 11.39 -1.60 26.85
CA THR A 35 11.49 -0.80 25.62
C THR A 35 11.18 -1.63 24.37
N TYR A 36 11.64 -2.87 24.31
CA TYR A 36 11.32 -3.79 23.23
C TYR A 36 9.81 -4.07 23.15
N ASN A 37 9.17 -4.41 24.26
CA ASN A 37 7.73 -4.64 24.34
C ASN A 37 6.92 -3.38 24.03
N PHE A 38 7.38 -2.21 24.48
CA PHE A 38 6.75 -0.93 24.19
C PHE A 38 6.82 -0.58 22.69
N ILE A 39 7.96 -0.84 22.04
CA ILE A 39 8.13 -0.65 20.59
C ILE A 39 7.27 -1.65 19.82
N GLN A 40 7.21 -2.92 20.25
CA GLN A 40 6.35 -3.93 19.63
C GLN A 40 4.87 -3.60 19.80
N HIS A 41 4.48 -3.07 20.94
CA HIS A 41 3.09 -2.67 21.20
C HIS A 41 2.68 -1.45 20.35
N LYS A 42 3.58 -0.48 20.15
CA LYS A 42 3.35 0.63 19.20
C LYS A 42 3.33 0.18 17.74
N ARG A 43 4.04 -0.88 17.38
CA ARG A 43 4.09 -1.44 16.02
C ARG A 43 2.89 -2.32 15.69
N LYS A 44 2.09 -2.77 16.67
CA LYS A 44 0.77 -3.36 16.37
C LYS A 44 -0.08 -2.27 15.71
N LYS A 45 0.04 -2.14 14.38
CA LYS A 45 -0.86 -1.33 13.56
C LYS A 45 -2.26 -1.70 14.01
N LYS A 46 -3.05 -0.72 14.47
CA LYS A 46 -4.48 -0.92 14.74
C LYS A 46 -5.08 -1.49 13.45
N THR A 47 -5.24 -2.79 13.41
CA THR A 47 -5.88 -3.46 12.29
C THR A 47 -7.34 -3.04 12.35
N ILE A 48 -7.79 -2.25 11.40
CA ILE A 48 -9.19 -1.86 11.29
C ILE A 48 -9.98 -3.16 11.09
N PRO A 49 -11.06 -3.40 11.85
CA PRO A 49 -11.90 -4.59 11.67
C PRO A 49 -12.32 -4.74 10.20
N SER A 50 -12.35 -5.97 9.71
CA SER A 50 -12.63 -6.26 8.29
C SER A 50 -13.96 -5.69 7.79
N GLU A 51 -14.98 -5.65 8.65
CA GLU A 51 -16.29 -5.06 8.34
C GLU A 51 -16.19 -3.54 8.11
N VAL A 52 -15.45 -2.83 8.96
CA VAL A 52 -15.23 -1.38 8.81
C VAL A 52 -14.43 -1.10 7.54
N GLN A 53 -13.44 -1.92 7.23
CA GLN A 53 -12.71 -1.81 5.97
C GLN A 53 -13.65 -1.94 4.76
N THR A 54 -14.51 -2.95 4.75
CA THR A 54 -15.48 -3.16 3.67
C THR A 54 -16.39 -1.94 3.46
N ILE A 55 -16.87 -1.34 4.54
CA ILE A 55 -17.69 -0.11 4.47
C ILE A 55 -16.88 1.05 3.87
N LEU A 56 -15.64 1.25 4.30
CA LEU A 56 -14.77 2.32 3.79
C LEU A 56 -14.51 2.18 2.28
N TYR A 57 -14.27 0.96 1.81
CA TYR A 57 -14.08 0.69 0.38
C TYR A 57 -15.36 0.88 -0.43
N LYS A 58 -16.52 0.49 0.09
CA LYS A 58 -17.82 0.76 -0.54
C LYS A 58 -18.07 2.27 -0.66
N ASN A 59 -17.79 3.03 0.39
CA ASN A 59 -17.90 4.48 0.39
C ASN A 59 -16.97 5.13 -0.65
N PHE A 60 -15.73 4.65 -0.75
CA PHE A 60 -14.82 5.07 -1.81
C PHE A 60 -15.41 4.80 -3.19
N TYR A 61 -15.88 3.56 -3.44
CA TYR A 61 -16.39 3.17 -4.75
C TYR A 61 -17.68 3.91 -5.15
N SER A 62 -18.49 4.33 -4.19
CA SER A 62 -19.67 5.19 -4.44
C SER A 62 -19.29 6.66 -4.73
N ALA A 63 -18.16 7.13 -4.21
CA ALA A 63 -17.71 8.52 -4.38
C ALA A 63 -16.96 8.80 -5.67
N ILE A 64 -16.53 7.77 -6.40
CA ILE A 64 -15.82 7.90 -7.67
C ILE A 64 -16.79 7.94 -8.87
N THR A 65 -16.38 8.66 -9.92
CA THR A 65 -17.15 8.78 -11.15
C THR A 65 -17.16 7.49 -11.99
N ILE A 66 -18.05 7.38 -12.95
CA ILE A 66 -18.12 6.23 -13.88
C ILE A 66 -16.78 6.05 -14.59
N VAL A 67 -16.18 7.12 -15.09
CA VAL A 67 -14.86 7.07 -15.76
C VAL A 67 -13.75 6.57 -14.81
N GLU A 68 -13.76 7.03 -13.56
CA GLU A 68 -12.81 6.58 -12.56
C GLU A 68 -12.99 5.09 -12.18
N LYS A 69 -14.25 4.61 -12.15
CA LYS A 69 -14.57 3.19 -11.96
C LYS A 69 -14.03 2.34 -13.10
N GLU A 70 -14.31 2.76 -14.34
CA GLU A 70 -13.84 2.08 -15.55
C GLU A 70 -12.31 1.99 -15.59
N LEU A 71 -11.61 3.08 -15.23
CA LEU A 71 -10.15 3.07 -15.12
C LEU A 71 -9.66 2.03 -14.10
N ILE A 72 -10.23 2.04 -12.89
CA ILE A 72 -9.84 1.10 -11.83
C ILE A 72 -10.12 -0.33 -12.27
N GLN A 73 -11.30 -0.61 -12.83
CA GLN A 73 -11.68 -1.95 -13.29
C GLN A 73 -10.73 -2.45 -14.38
N THR A 74 -10.42 -1.59 -15.36
CA THR A 74 -9.52 -1.97 -16.46
C THR A 74 -8.10 -2.24 -15.96
N ILE A 75 -7.56 -1.38 -15.10
CA ILE A 75 -6.23 -1.61 -14.49
C ILE A 75 -6.23 -2.91 -13.69
N PHE A 76 -7.27 -3.15 -12.89
CA PHE A 76 -7.41 -4.36 -12.08
C PHE A 76 -7.45 -5.61 -12.96
N GLN A 77 -8.27 -5.62 -14.01
CA GLN A 77 -8.39 -6.74 -14.94
C GLN A 77 -7.08 -7.04 -15.67
N CYS A 78 -6.41 -6.01 -16.20
CA CYS A 78 -5.09 -6.19 -16.82
C CYS A 78 -4.09 -6.80 -15.83
N GLN A 79 -4.04 -6.29 -14.60
CA GLN A 79 -3.13 -6.79 -13.58
C GLN A 79 -3.44 -8.24 -13.17
N MET A 80 -4.71 -8.63 -13.07
CA MET A 80 -5.10 -10.01 -12.77
C MET A 80 -4.74 -10.98 -13.90
N ASN A 81 -4.74 -10.51 -15.15
CA ASN A 81 -4.33 -11.29 -16.32
C ASN A 81 -2.81 -11.26 -16.56
N ASN A 82 -2.01 -10.65 -15.68
CA ASN A 82 -0.60 -10.38 -15.89
C ASN A 82 -0.31 -9.54 -17.16
N GLU A 83 -1.25 -8.70 -17.54
CA GLU A 83 -1.14 -7.77 -18.64
C GLU A 83 -0.88 -6.35 -18.13
N GLN A 84 -0.30 -5.52 -18.99
CA GLN A 84 -0.09 -4.10 -18.69
C GLN A 84 -1.15 -3.26 -19.39
N ILE A 85 -1.76 -2.33 -18.66
CA ILE A 85 -2.68 -1.39 -19.27
C ILE A 85 -1.93 -0.43 -20.18
N SER A 86 -2.33 -0.35 -21.45
CA SER A 86 -1.71 0.56 -22.41
C SER A 86 -2.16 2.01 -22.17
N ILE A 87 -1.24 2.97 -22.42
CA ILE A 87 -1.54 4.41 -22.36
C ILE A 87 -2.67 4.77 -23.31
N LYS A 88 -2.76 4.12 -24.49
CA LYS A 88 -3.84 4.33 -25.45
C LYS A 88 -5.20 3.96 -24.86
N MET A 89 -5.28 2.86 -24.12
CA MET A 89 -6.51 2.42 -23.46
C MET A 89 -6.91 3.40 -22.36
N ILE A 90 -5.98 3.86 -21.53
CA ILE A 90 -6.24 4.88 -20.52
C ILE A 90 -6.79 6.16 -21.17
N ASN A 91 -6.13 6.66 -22.22
CA ASN A 91 -6.58 7.85 -22.95
C ASN A 91 -7.97 7.69 -23.56
N LYS A 92 -8.31 6.46 -23.97
CA LYS A 92 -9.64 6.12 -24.48
C LYS A 92 -10.69 6.26 -23.39
N ILE A 93 -10.48 5.68 -22.24
CA ILE A 93 -11.40 5.72 -21.09
C ILE A 93 -11.63 7.16 -20.63
N ILE A 94 -10.59 7.97 -20.54
CA ILE A 94 -10.72 9.37 -20.11
C ILE A 94 -11.13 10.35 -21.23
N GLY A 95 -11.34 9.86 -22.46
CA GLY A 95 -11.84 10.66 -23.57
C GLY A 95 -10.87 11.70 -24.15
N VAL A 96 -9.55 11.46 -24.06
CA VAL A 96 -8.53 12.44 -24.50
C VAL A 96 -7.67 11.96 -25.66
N GLN A 97 -8.09 10.93 -26.39
CA GLN A 97 -7.30 10.34 -27.49
C GLN A 97 -6.93 11.33 -28.59
N GLN A 98 -7.84 12.28 -28.87
CA GLN A 98 -7.69 13.28 -29.94
C GLN A 98 -6.99 14.56 -29.47
N LYS A 99 -6.56 14.63 -28.20
CA LYS A 99 -5.87 15.78 -27.66
C LYS A 99 -4.37 15.65 -27.90
N ASP A 100 -3.67 16.79 -27.83
CA ASP A 100 -2.20 16.81 -27.85
C ASP A 100 -1.59 16.02 -26.69
N ILE A 101 -0.33 15.61 -26.83
CA ILE A 101 0.38 14.76 -25.88
C ILE A 101 0.47 15.39 -24.47
N LEU A 102 0.65 16.72 -24.39
CA LEU A 102 0.76 17.41 -23.10
C LEU A 102 -0.58 17.37 -22.37
N THR A 103 -1.68 17.64 -23.07
CA THR A 103 -3.04 17.54 -22.53
C THR A 103 -3.38 16.11 -22.11
N GLN A 104 -3.00 15.10 -22.92
CA GLN A 104 -3.17 13.69 -22.53
C GLN A 104 -2.43 13.36 -21.26
N ASN A 105 -1.16 13.76 -21.15
CA ASN A 105 -0.32 13.50 -19.97
C ASN A 105 -0.87 14.15 -18.70
N LYS A 106 -1.27 15.42 -18.81
CA LYS A 106 -1.87 16.18 -17.72
C LYS A 106 -3.18 15.53 -17.26
N SER A 107 -4.07 15.25 -18.21
CA SER A 107 -5.38 14.66 -17.90
C SER A 107 -5.26 13.30 -17.21
N ARG A 108 -4.35 12.42 -17.64
CA ARG A 108 -4.07 11.16 -16.96
C ARG A 108 -3.60 11.37 -15.52
N SER A 109 -2.61 12.26 -15.34
CA SER A 109 -2.10 12.59 -14.00
C SER A 109 -3.19 13.11 -13.09
N ASP A 110 -4.05 13.98 -13.57
CA ASP A 110 -5.15 14.56 -12.80
C ASP A 110 -6.19 13.52 -12.40
N HIS A 111 -6.53 12.56 -13.30
CA HIS A 111 -7.45 11.47 -12.98
C HIS A 111 -6.88 10.54 -11.89
N PHE A 112 -5.64 10.11 -12.03
CA PHE A 112 -5.00 9.25 -11.02
C PHE A 112 -4.80 9.96 -9.68
N LEU A 113 -4.46 11.25 -9.72
CA LEU A 113 -4.35 12.04 -8.50
C LEU A 113 -5.70 12.10 -7.77
N ARG A 114 -6.79 12.40 -8.49
CA ARG A 114 -8.15 12.46 -7.91
C ARG A 114 -8.60 11.12 -7.34
N ILE A 115 -8.40 10.03 -8.07
CA ILE A 115 -8.71 8.68 -7.57
C ILE A 115 -7.95 8.40 -6.27
N ASN A 116 -6.66 8.65 -6.23
CA ASN A 116 -5.82 8.40 -5.07
C ASN A 116 -6.20 9.31 -3.88
N GLN A 117 -6.57 10.57 -4.14
CA GLN A 117 -7.05 11.49 -3.10
C GLN A 117 -8.38 11.00 -2.50
N LYS A 118 -9.36 10.65 -3.34
CA LYS A 118 -10.65 10.10 -2.89
C LYS A 118 -10.44 8.82 -2.09
N PHE A 119 -9.54 7.94 -2.55
CA PHE A 119 -9.20 6.72 -1.84
C PHE A 119 -8.63 7.00 -0.45
N LYS A 120 -7.64 7.88 -0.35
CA LYS A 120 -7.04 8.27 0.94
C LYS A 120 -8.07 8.86 1.89
N LEU A 121 -8.94 9.73 1.40
CA LEU A 121 -9.99 10.36 2.20
C LEU A 121 -11.00 9.33 2.73
N ALA A 122 -11.48 8.44 1.86
CA ALA A 122 -12.49 7.46 2.22
C ALA A 122 -11.94 6.36 3.14
N THR A 123 -10.73 5.86 2.87
CA THR A 123 -10.13 4.72 3.58
C THR A 123 -9.20 5.12 4.72
N ARG A 124 -8.85 6.40 4.83
CA ARG A 124 -7.82 6.93 5.74
C ARG A 124 -6.45 6.26 5.53
N SER A 125 -6.23 5.69 4.36
CA SER A 125 -4.95 5.09 3.99
C SER A 125 -3.91 6.18 3.72
N LYS A 126 -2.66 5.93 4.11
CA LYS A 126 -1.51 6.76 3.73
C LYS A 126 -1.00 6.39 2.34
N GLU A 127 -1.28 5.19 1.90
CA GLU A 127 -0.80 4.64 0.64
C GLU A 127 -1.70 5.03 -0.54
N LEU A 128 -1.13 4.98 -1.74
CA LEU A 128 -1.85 5.21 -3.00
C LEU A 128 -2.54 3.92 -3.44
N LEU A 129 -3.76 4.04 -3.96
CA LEU A 129 -4.48 2.92 -4.59
C LEU A 129 -3.83 2.54 -5.93
N ILE A 130 -3.63 3.55 -6.80
CA ILE A 130 -2.98 3.37 -8.09
C ILE A 130 -1.55 3.88 -7.98
N ILE A 131 -0.61 2.98 -8.25
CA ILE A 131 0.83 3.27 -8.27
C ILE A 131 1.32 3.34 -9.71
N LYS A 132 2.27 4.23 -9.93
CA LYS A 132 2.96 4.41 -11.21
C LYS A 132 4.36 3.84 -11.08
N GLN A 133 4.68 2.85 -11.89
CA GLN A 133 5.99 2.21 -11.91
C GLN A 133 6.64 2.43 -13.26
N ARG A 134 7.96 2.61 -13.27
CA ARG A 134 8.72 2.61 -14.53
C ARG A 134 8.86 1.19 -15.04
N GLU A 135 8.76 1.02 -16.35
CA GLU A 135 9.04 -0.27 -16.97
C GLU A 135 10.54 -0.59 -16.88
N GLU A 136 10.87 -1.83 -16.57
CA GLU A 136 12.28 -2.24 -16.43
C GLU A 136 13.02 -2.26 -17.77
N THR A 137 12.31 -2.62 -18.84
CA THR A 137 12.84 -2.73 -20.20
C THR A 137 12.94 -1.39 -20.91
N ASP A 138 11.95 -0.50 -20.71
CA ASP A 138 11.94 0.86 -21.26
C ASP A 138 11.62 1.89 -20.17
N LYS A 139 12.66 2.50 -19.63
CA LYS A 139 12.55 3.53 -18.57
C LYS A 139 11.76 4.78 -18.97
N ARG A 140 11.39 4.93 -20.26
CA ARG A 140 10.54 6.03 -20.75
C ARG A 140 9.06 5.70 -20.56
N GLN A 141 8.73 4.42 -20.44
CA GLN A 141 7.35 3.97 -20.26
C GLN A 141 7.02 3.83 -18.78
N PHE A 142 5.74 3.99 -18.50
CA PHE A 142 5.20 3.86 -17.15
C PHE A 142 4.00 2.94 -17.17
N ASN A 143 3.99 2.02 -16.23
CA ASN A 143 2.89 1.13 -15.94
C ASN A 143 2.07 1.66 -14.77
N TYR A 144 0.77 1.46 -14.82
CA TYR A 144 -0.15 1.82 -13.76
C TYR A 144 -0.77 0.55 -13.20
N ASN A 145 -0.59 0.33 -11.90
CA ASN A 145 -1.05 -0.87 -11.22
C ASN A 145 -1.86 -0.49 -9.98
N ILE A 146 -2.79 -1.34 -9.60
CA ILE A 146 -3.37 -1.30 -8.25
C ILE A 146 -2.27 -1.74 -7.28
N ASN A 147 -2.11 -0.99 -6.20
CA ASN A 147 -1.15 -1.34 -5.16
C ASN A 147 -1.48 -2.75 -4.61
N PRO A 148 -0.51 -3.68 -4.61
CA PRO A 148 -0.73 -5.09 -4.24
C PRO A 148 -1.42 -5.28 -2.90
N GLN A 149 -1.19 -4.40 -1.93
CA GLN A 149 -1.82 -4.48 -0.61
C GLN A 149 -3.35 -4.29 -0.63
N PHE A 150 -3.90 -3.73 -1.73
CA PHE A 150 -5.34 -3.47 -1.88
C PHE A 150 -6.04 -4.38 -2.89
N LEU A 151 -5.30 -5.26 -3.57
CA LEU A 151 -5.87 -6.13 -4.62
C LEU A 151 -7.06 -6.96 -4.12
N LYS A 152 -6.90 -7.62 -2.98
CA LYS A 152 -7.96 -8.47 -2.40
C LYS A 152 -9.24 -7.68 -2.08
N GLN A 153 -9.10 -6.46 -1.58
CA GLN A 153 -10.24 -5.60 -1.26
C GLN A 153 -10.92 -5.07 -2.54
N MET A 154 -10.12 -4.77 -3.56
CA MET A 154 -10.63 -4.30 -4.85
C MET A 154 -11.35 -5.41 -5.63
N GLU A 155 -10.88 -6.65 -5.54
CA GLU A 155 -11.53 -7.81 -6.15
C GLU A 155 -13.00 -7.92 -5.74
N GLY A 156 -13.28 -7.86 -4.45
CA GLY A 156 -14.65 -7.91 -3.93
C GLY A 156 -15.54 -6.74 -4.37
N LEU A 157 -14.96 -5.56 -4.68
CA LEU A 157 -15.70 -4.40 -5.16
C LEU A 157 -15.94 -4.43 -6.67
N VAL A 158 -14.93 -4.84 -7.43
CA VAL A 158 -14.97 -4.86 -8.90
C VAL A 158 -15.89 -5.99 -9.40
N LEU A 159 -15.80 -7.19 -8.80
CA LEU A 159 -16.59 -8.34 -9.22
C LEU A 159 -18.07 -8.26 -8.80
N ASN A 160 -18.38 -7.65 -7.65
CA ASN A 160 -19.75 -7.56 -7.15
C ASN A 160 -20.56 -6.40 -7.77
N ASN A 161 -19.96 -5.58 -8.63
CA ASN A 161 -20.63 -4.45 -9.28
C ASN A 161 -20.69 -4.59 -10.82
N GLN A 162 -20.50 -5.80 -11.34
CA GLN A 162 -20.83 -6.19 -12.71
C GLN A 162 -22.26 -6.72 -12.75
#